data_0272156f82681675d774c2cb72d740fb
#
_entry.id   0272156f82681675d774c2cb72d740fb
#
_cell.length_a   1.000
_cell.length_b   1.000
_cell.length_c   1.000
_cell.angle_alpha   90.00
_cell.angle_beta   90.00
_cell.angle_gamma   90.00
#
_symmetry.space_group_name_H-M   'P 1'
#
loop_
_entity.id
_entity.type
_entity.pdbx_description
1 polymer ?
#
loop_
_entity_poly.entity_id
_entity_poly.type
_entity_poly.pdbx_seq_one_letter_code
_entity_poly.pdbx_strand_id
1 'polypeptide(L)'
;MNFIEIYDNALTPEMCKDIINYFEECPDDLKHKGQIYGENHDDVRVDKSYKDSTDVWMDFNNWLEPDKILASRLLPHIEKYREKYKEIDNVAVWELSSLY
;
A
#
# COMPACT_ATOMS: atom_id res chain seq x y z
N MET A 1 -24.80 1.91 -6.57
CA MET A 1 -23.51 2.65 -6.51
C MET A 1 -22.49 1.77 -5.82
N ASN A 2 -21.36 1.49 -6.45
CA ASN A 2 -20.40 0.52 -5.90
C ASN A 2 -19.14 1.13 -5.31
N PHE A 3 -18.93 2.42 -5.39
CA PHE A 3 -17.75 3.11 -4.84
C PHE A 3 -16.39 2.53 -5.26
N ILE A 4 -16.34 1.81 -6.36
CA ILE A 4 -15.12 1.20 -6.89
C ILE A 4 -14.73 1.93 -8.17
N GLU A 5 -13.48 2.36 -8.24
CA GLU A 5 -12.92 2.99 -9.42
C GLU A 5 -11.63 2.28 -9.83
N ILE A 6 -11.37 2.27 -11.13
CA ILE A 6 -10.15 1.72 -11.70
C ILE A 6 -9.48 2.83 -12.51
N TYR A 7 -8.22 3.05 -12.26
CA TYR A 7 -7.42 4.04 -12.98
C TYR A 7 -6.30 3.33 -13.72
N ASP A 8 -6.51 3.13 -15.03
CA ASP A 8 -5.52 2.48 -15.87
C ASP A 8 -4.27 3.33 -16.02
N ASN A 9 -3.14 2.69 -16.17
CA ASN A 9 -1.85 3.34 -16.40
C ASN A 9 -1.43 4.31 -15.27
N ALA A 10 -1.89 4.06 -14.05
CA ALA A 10 -1.51 4.84 -12.88
C ALA A 10 0.01 4.78 -12.63
N LEU A 11 0.62 3.64 -12.89
CA LEU A 11 2.06 3.44 -12.89
C LEU A 11 2.53 3.07 -14.29
N THR A 12 3.70 3.58 -14.69
CA THR A 12 4.32 3.13 -15.93
C THR A 12 4.93 1.74 -15.74
N PRO A 13 5.11 0.95 -16.83
CA PRO A 13 5.79 -0.34 -16.72
C PRO A 13 7.19 -0.23 -16.10
N GLU A 14 7.91 0.85 -16.36
CA GLU A 14 9.23 1.09 -15.78
C GLU A 14 9.16 1.32 -14.28
N MET A 15 8.17 2.10 -13.81
CA MET A 15 7.94 2.30 -12.38
C MET A 15 7.62 1.00 -11.65
N CYS A 16 6.78 0.16 -12.26
CA CYS A 16 6.46 -1.16 -11.71
C CYS A 16 7.71 -2.01 -11.58
N LYS A 17 8.54 -2.03 -12.62
CA LYS A 17 9.80 -2.79 -12.63
C LYS A 17 10.75 -2.29 -11.55
N ASP A 18 10.88 -0.98 -11.40
CA ASP A 18 11.75 -0.39 -10.39
C ASP A 18 11.30 -0.78 -8.99
N ILE A 19 10.01 -0.72 -8.71
CA ILE A 19 9.46 -1.10 -7.41
C ILE A 19 9.73 -2.58 -7.11
N ILE A 20 9.52 -3.45 -8.10
CA ILE A 20 9.79 -4.87 -7.96
C ILE A 20 11.28 -5.10 -7.68
N ASN A 21 12.17 -4.41 -8.38
CA ASN A 21 13.61 -4.53 -8.18
C ASN A 21 14.02 -4.05 -6.78
N TYR A 22 13.44 -2.98 -6.27
CA TYR A 22 13.67 -2.55 -4.90
C TYR A 22 13.32 -3.63 -3.89
N PHE A 23 12.19 -4.29 -4.09
CA PHE A 23 11.78 -5.40 -3.24
C PHE A 23 12.77 -6.57 -3.33
N GLU A 24 13.14 -6.97 -4.54
CA GLU A 24 14.03 -8.11 -4.75
C GLU A 24 15.44 -7.85 -4.19
N GLU A 25 15.92 -6.62 -4.27
CA GLU A 25 17.23 -6.23 -3.76
C GLU A 25 17.23 -5.93 -2.25
N CYS A 26 16.05 -5.87 -1.65
CA CYS A 26 15.92 -5.62 -0.21
C CYS A 26 16.58 -6.75 0.59
N PRO A 27 17.38 -6.45 1.62
CA PRO A 27 17.97 -7.48 2.47
C PRO A 27 16.92 -8.40 3.09
N ASP A 28 17.25 -9.69 3.20
CA ASP A 28 16.32 -10.69 3.72
C ASP A 28 15.89 -10.43 5.17
N ASP A 29 16.72 -9.78 5.97
CA ASP A 29 16.38 -9.43 7.34
C ASP A 29 15.28 -8.35 7.44
N LEU A 30 15.01 -7.64 6.36
CA LEU A 30 13.92 -6.68 6.27
C LEU A 30 12.64 -7.28 5.68
N LYS A 31 12.72 -8.50 5.17
CA LYS A 31 11.56 -9.24 4.66
C LYS A 31 10.99 -10.11 5.76
N HIS A 32 9.68 -10.07 5.92
CA HIS A 32 9.00 -10.89 6.91
C HIS A 32 7.70 -11.45 6.34
N LYS A 33 7.22 -12.52 6.95
CA LYS A 33 5.95 -13.11 6.53
C LYS A 33 4.80 -12.20 6.92
N GLY A 34 3.81 -12.11 6.04
CA GLY A 34 2.61 -11.35 6.31
C GLY A 34 1.92 -11.82 7.58
N GLN A 35 1.43 -10.87 8.37
CA GLN A 35 0.82 -11.12 9.67
C GLN A 35 -0.65 -10.72 9.64
N ILE A 36 -1.43 -11.37 10.50
CA ILE A 36 -2.82 -11.01 10.76
C ILE A 36 -2.99 -10.66 12.24
N TYR A 37 -4.03 -9.91 12.53
CA TYR A 37 -4.43 -9.63 13.90
C TYR A 37 -5.44 -10.68 14.37
N GLY A 38 -5.30 -11.13 15.62
CA GLY A 38 -6.28 -11.96 16.26
C GLY A 38 -7.51 -11.16 16.73
N GLU A 39 -8.44 -11.83 17.41
CA GLU A 39 -9.72 -11.24 17.82
C GLU A 39 -9.58 -9.99 18.70
N ASN A 40 -8.50 -9.91 19.47
CA ASN A 40 -8.27 -8.82 20.42
C ASN A 40 -7.34 -7.73 19.90
N HIS A 41 -6.96 -7.75 18.61
CA HIS A 41 -5.99 -6.85 17.99
C HIS A 41 -4.58 -6.83 18.60
N ASP A 42 -4.39 -7.47 19.75
CA ASP A 42 -3.10 -7.58 20.43
C ASP A 42 -2.32 -8.84 20.02
N ASP A 43 -3.02 -9.80 19.39
CA ASP A 43 -2.45 -11.06 18.95
C ASP A 43 -2.08 -10.99 17.47
N VAL A 44 -0.85 -10.61 17.20
CA VAL A 44 -0.31 -10.57 15.84
C VAL A 44 0.36 -11.91 15.55
N ARG A 45 -0.08 -12.58 14.49
CA ARG A 45 0.45 -13.90 14.14
C ARG A 45 0.53 -14.10 12.62
N VAL A 46 1.35 -15.07 12.23
CA VAL A 46 1.38 -15.58 10.86
C VAL A 46 0.39 -16.74 10.75
N ASP A 47 -0.56 -16.61 9.85
CA ASP A 47 -1.52 -17.68 9.53
C ASP A 47 -1.69 -17.74 8.01
N LYS A 48 -1.02 -18.69 7.38
CA LYS A 48 -0.99 -18.84 5.92
C LYS A 48 -2.33 -19.18 5.31
N SER A 49 -3.30 -19.66 6.10
CA SER A 49 -4.65 -19.92 5.61
C SER A 49 -5.42 -18.63 5.33
N TYR A 50 -5.03 -17.53 5.97
CA TYR A 50 -5.62 -16.20 5.77
C TYR A 50 -4.74 -15.28 4.94
N LYS A 51 -3.44 -15.25 5.21
CA LYS A 51 -2.49 -14.40 4.49
C LYS A 51 -1.17 -15.12 4.32
N ASP A 52 -0.80 -15.38 3.08
CA ASP A 52 0.48 -15.99 2.73
C ASP A 52 1.25 -15.04 1.83
N SER A 53 2.06 -14.19 2.42
CA SER A 53 2.84 -13.18 1.73
C SER A 53 4.20 -12.99 2.35
N THR A 54 5.09 -12.36 1.59
CA THR A 54 6.35 -11.82 2.08
C THR A 54 6.26 -10.31 2.01
N ASP A 55 6.39 -9.64 3.12
CA ASP A 55 6.19 -8.21 3.24
C ASP A 55 7.50 -7.48 3.57
N VAL A 56 7.62 -6.27 3.04
CA VAL A 56 8.63 -5.30 3.44
C VAL A 56 7.90 -4.00 3.78
N TRP A 57 8.12 -3.49 4.99
CA TRP A 57 7.57 -2.20 5.37
C TRP A 57 8.33 -1.08 4.66
N MET A 58 7.60 -0.20 4.00
CA MET A 58 8.17 0.97 3.35
C MET A 58 8.39 2.06 4.39
N ASP A 59 9.61 2.22 4.84
CA ASP A 59 9.99 3.29 5.74
C ASP A 59 10.98 4.24 5.08
N PHE A 60 11.22 5.37 5.72
CA PHE A 60 12.07 6.42 5.19
C PHE A 60 13.53 5.99 4.96
N ASN A 61 13.99 5.02 5.73
CA ASN A 61 15.38 4.60 5.64
C ASN A 61 15.62 3.60 4.52
N ASN A 62 14.63 2.76 4.24
CA ASN A 62 14.79 1.61 3.35
C ASN A 62 14.09 1.79 2.00
N TRP A 63 12.94 2.47 1.97
CA TRP A 63 12.08 2.50 0.80
C TRP A 63 11.61 3.91 0.43
N LEU A 64 12.46 4.91 0.63
CA LEU A 64 12.08 6.29 0.37
C LEU A 64 11.63 6.54 -1.08
N GLU A 65 12.35 6.01 -2.06
CA GLU A 65 12.02 6.23 -3.48
C GLU A 65 10.75 5.51 -3.92
N PRO A 66 10.54 4.21 -3.62
CA PRO A 66 9.27 3.55 -3.93
C PRO A 66 8.07 4.21 -3.26
N ASP A 67 8.22 4.65 -2.02
CA ASP A 67 7.15 5.36 -1.31
C ASP A 67 6.78 6.66 -2.03
N LYS A 68 7.75 7.46 -2.40
CA LYS A 68 7.53 8.69 -3.17
C LYS A 68 6.87 8.43 -4.50
N ILE A 69 7.32 7.43 -5.24
CA ILE A 69 6.75 7.07 -6.54
C ILE A 69 5.27 6.69 -6.36
N LEU A 70 4.98 5.79 -5.44
CA LEU A 70 3.62 5.32 -5.20
C LEU A 70 2.71 6.46 -4.74
N ALA A 71 3.14 7.25 -3.76
CA ALA A 71 2.36 8.36 -3.25
C ALA A 71 2.09 9.41 -4.33
N SER A 72 3.12 9.81 -5.09
CA SER A 72 2.98 10.82 -6.13
C SER A 72 2.04 10.39 -7.25
N ARG A 73 1.99 9.10 -7.56
CA ARG A 73 1.11 8.56 -8.60
C ARG A 73 -0.30 8.26 -8.10
N LEU A 74 -0.44 7.92 -6.82
CA LEU A 74 -1.73 7.59 -6.21
C LEU A 74 -2.55 8.84 -5.87
N LEU A 75 -1.93 9.87 -5.34
CA LEU A 75 -2.63 11.07 -4.86
C LEU A 75 -3.53 11.73 -5.90
N PRO A 76 -3.14 11.93 -7.17
CA PRO A 76 -4.03 12.50 -8.18
C PRO A 76 -5.29 11.66 -8.42
N HIS A 77 -5.19 10.33 -8.30
CA HIS A 77 -6.33 9.44 -8.46
C HIS A 77 -7.24 9.47 -7.22
N ILE A 78 -6.66 9.62 -6.04
CA ILE A 78 -7.44 9.83 -4.80
C ILE A 78 -8.26 11.11 -4.91
N GLU A 79 -7.68 12.19 -5.44
CA GLU A 79 -8.42 13.45 -5.64
C GLU A 79 -9.58 13.28 -6.62
N LYS A 80 -9.37 12.57 -7.72
CA LYS A 80 -10.45 12.24 -8.67
C LYS A 80 -11.54 11.40 -8.03
N TYR A 81 -11.16 10.46 -7.19
CA TYR A 81 -12.11 9.63 -6.46
C TYR A 81 -12.97 10.48 -5.52
N ARG A 82 -12.35 11.39 -4.78
CA ARG A 82 -13.05 12.31 -3.87
C ARG A 82 -14.02 13.24 -4.62
N GLU A 83 -13.64 13.72 -5.78
CA GLU A 83 -14.49 14.55 -6.63
C GLU A 83 -15.74 13.79 -7.07
N LYS A 84 -15.59 12.51 -7.38
CA LYS A 84 -16.70 11.65 -7.81
C LYS A 84 -17.60 11.25 -6.66
N TYR A 85 -17.02 10.90 -5.53
CA TYR A 85 -17.72 10.40 -4.34
C TYR A 85 -17.54 11.38 -3.17
N LYS A 86 -18.22 12.51 -3.28
CA LYS A 86 -18.08 13.62 -2.30
C LYS A 86 -18.50 13.23 -0.88
N GLU A 87 -19.29 12.19 -0.75
CA GLU A 87 -19.73 11.65 0.53
C GLU A 87 -18.57 11.22 1.42
N ILE A 88 -17.44 10.87 0.83
CA ILE A 88 -16.25 10.46 1.59
C ILE A 88 -15.70 11.60 2.47
N ASP A 89 -15.91 12.85 2.06
CA ASP A 89 -15.46 14.00 2.82
C ASP A 89 -16.33 14.28 4.06
N ASN A 90 -17.48 13.62 4.16
CA ASN A 90 -18.37 13.72 5.31
C ASN A 90 -18.00 12.75 6.45
N VAL A 91 -17.12 11.81 6.19
CA VAL A 91 -16.59 10.92 7.23
C VAL A 91 -15.38 11.58 7.90
N ALA A 92 -14.85 10.94 8.94
CA ALA A 92 -13.66 11.45 9.63
C ALA A 92 -12.50 11.67 8.65
N VAL A 93 -11.57 12.54 9.01
CA VAL A 93 -10.36 12.80 8.21
C VAL A 93 -9.67 11.47 7.89
N TRP A 94 -9.34 11.29 6.61
CA TRP A 94 -8.64 10.10 6.15
C TRP A 94 -7.38 10.49 5.38
N GLU A 95 -6.38 9.63 5.43
CA GLU A 95 -5.11 9.85 4.77
C GLU A 95 -4.46 8.53 4.40
N LEU A 96 -3.45 8.59 3.54
CA LEU A 96 -2.62 7.42 3.25
C LEU A 96 -1.71 7.18 4.46
N SER A 97 -2.00 6.11 5.22
CA SER A 97 -1.34 5.89 6.51
C SER A 97 -0.11 5.00 6.42
N SER A 98 -0.11 3.99 5.57
CA SER A 98 1.03 3.08 5.45
C SER A 98 1.05 2.37 4.11
N LEU A 99 2.25 2.02 3.67
CA LEU A 99 2.50 1.19 2.50
C LEU A 99 3.40 0.01 2.88
N TYR A 100 3.10 -1.14 2.34
CA TYR A 100 3.92 -2.34 2.52
C TYR A 100 3.68 -3.36 1.41
#